data_c0afef771c60b2de9a719a90c8f9bf42
#
_entry.id   c0afef771c60b2de9a719a90c8f9bf42
#
_cell.length_a   1.000
_cell.length_b   1.000
_cell.length_c   1.000
_cell.angle_alpha   90.00
_cell.angle_beta   90.00
_cell.angle_gamma   90.00
#
_symmetry.space_group_name_H-M   'P 1'
#
loop_
_entity.id
_entity.type
_entity.pdbx_description
1 polymer ?
#
loop_
_entity_poly.entity_id
_entity_poly.type
_entity_poly.pdbx_seq_one_letter_code
_entity_poly.pdbx_strand_id
1 'polypeptide(L)'
;MKEATNYDLLDGGRKLPLVEDFYTIQGEGFHTGKPAYFIRLGGCDVGCRWCDAKYTWNPKLYPPTDISEVVRRATSCQAQAIVITGGEPLLYPLGPLTSALKGHGLKIFLETSGSHPFSGYFDWVCLSPKRQQPPLPEAFWRAHELKVIVEREADLQWAERNAEQVGRECKLFLQPEWSVSEEICLLYTSDAADDM
;
A
#
# COMPACT_ATOMS: atom_id res chain seq x y z
N MET A 1 10.31 -1.03 -35.62
CA MET A 1 10.85 -0.73 -34.28
C MET A 1 9.80 -1.24 -33.29
N LYS A 2 10.12 -2.24 -32.46
CA LYS A 2 9.23 -2.64 -31.35
C LYS A 2 9.22 -1.49 -30.37
N GLU A 3 8.03 -0.98 -30.02
CA GLU A 3 7.92 -0.09 -28.87
C GLU A 3 8.52 -0.81 -27.65
N ALA A 4 9.46 -0.16 -26.97
CA ALA A 4 10.04 -0.67 -25.74
C ALA A 4 8.87 -0.89 -24.77
N THR A 5 8.71 -2.13 -24.30
CA THR A 5 7.71 -2.42 -23.27
C THR A 5 8.04 -1.60 -22.03
N ASN A 6 7.06 -1.21 -21.25
CA ASN A 6 7.24 -0.43 -20.01
C ASN A 6 8.29 -1.08 -19.08
N TYR A 7 8.50 -2.39 -19.18
CA TYR A 7 9.50 -3.18 -18.45
C TYR A 7 10.94 -2.85 -18.86
N ASP A 8 11.21 -2.57 -20.12
CA ASP A 8 12.56 -2.25 -20.62
C ASP A 8 13.03 -0.89 -20.09
N LEU A 9 12.08 0.03 -19.84
CA LEU A 9 12.36 1.36 -19.28
C LEU A 9 12.69 1.32 -17.77
N LEU A 10 12.29 0.25 -17.07
CA LEU A 10 12.44 0.13 -15.62
C LEU A 10 13.72 -0.62 -15.20
N ASP A 11 14.53 -1.07 -16.15
CA ASP A 11 15.82 -1.75 -15.91
C ASP A 11 15.73 -2.82 -14.81
N GLY A 12 14.75 -3.75 -14.94
CA GLY A 12 14.54 -4.82 -13.96
C GLY A 12 14.21 -4.33 -12.53
N GLY A 13 13.66 -3.14 -12.39
CA GLY A 13 13.31 -2.53 -11.10
C GLY A 13 14.41 -1.64 -10.52
N ARG A 14 15.47 -1.34 -11.27
CA ARG A 14 16.49 -0.35 -10.89
C ARG A 14 16.02 1.08 -11.08
N LYS A 15 14.96 1.26 -11.87
CA LYS A 15 14.27 2.53 -12.07
C LYS A 15 12.79 2.34 -11.81
N LEU A 16 12.17 3.26 -11.10
CA LEU A 16 10.75 3.20 -10.75
C LEU A 16 10.09 4.55 -11.03
N PRO A 17 8.80 4.57 -11.42
CA PRO A 17 8.05 5.82 -11.63
C PRO A 17 7.74 6.44 -10.27
N LEU A 18 8.65 7.25 -9.75
CA LEU A 18 8.51 7.91 -8.47
C LEU A 18 7.59 9.13 -8.59
N VAL A 19 6.51 9.17 -7.83
CA VAL A 19 5.61 10.32 -7.71
C VAL A 19 6.20 11.32 -6.73
N GLU A 20 6.49 10.84 -5.54
CA GLU A 20 7.03 11.63 -4.42
C GLU A 20 7.69 10.70 -3.40
N ASP A 21 8.58 11.26 -2.60
CA ASP A 21 9.13 10.60 -1.42
C ASP A 21 9.39 11.62 -0.32
N PHE A 22 9.04 11.29 0.92
CA PHE A 22 9.10 12.24 2.03
C PHE A 22 9.13 11.54 3.40
N TYR A 23 9.68 12.23 4.39
CA TYR A 23 9.69 11.80 5.79
C TYR A 23 8.51 12.43 6.54
N THR A 24 7.70 11.59 7.19
CA THR A 24 6.53 12.03 7.96
C THR A 24 6.13 11.00 9.01
N ILE A 25 4.98 11.18 9.60
CA ILE A 25 4.36 10.25 10.55
C ILE A 25 3.31 9.41 9.81
N GLN A 26 3.32 8.07 10.03
CA GLN A 26 2.24 7.21 9.53
C GLN A 26 0.91 7.63 10.15
N GLY A 27 -0.07 7.94 9.30
CA GLY A 27 -1.39 8.43 9.71
C GLY A 27 -2.42 7.33 9.94
N GLU A 28 -2.16 6.09 9.49
CA GLU A 28 -3.16 5.03 9.43
C GLU A 28 -2.62 3.69 9.93
N GLY A 29 -3.55 2.81 10.34
CA GLY A 29 -3.29 1.43 10.65
C GLY A 29 -2.47 1.20 11.92
N PHE A 30 -1.87 0.02 12.03
CA PHE A 30 -1.16 -0.42 13.23
C PHE A 30 0.05 0.44 13.60
N HIS A 31 0.67 1.05 12.61
CA HIS A 31 1.84 1.89 12.82
C HIS A 31 1.54 3.38 12.93
N THR A 32 0.27 3.77 13.12
CA THR A 32 -0.14 5.16 13.34
C THR A 32 0.70 5.84 14.42
N GLY A 33 1.14 7.06 14.15
CA GLY A 33 1.96 7.86 15.05
C GLY A 33 3.47 7.59 14.96
N LYS A 34 3.90 6.58 14.21
CA LYS A 34 5.33 6.25 14.06
C LYS A 34 5.96 7.01 12.89
N PRO A 35 7.19 7.53 13.04
CA PRO A 35 7.89 8.19 11.95
C PRO A 35 8.33 7.18 10.89
N ALA A 36 8.11 7.52 9.61
CA ALA A 36 8.47 6.71 8.48
C ALA A 36 8.85 7.56 7.26
N TYR A 37 9.64 6.99 6.35
CA TYR A 37 9.90 7.58 5.05
C TYR A 37 8.99 6.92 4.02
N PHE A 38 8.19 7.72 3.34
CA PHE A 38 7.25 7.26 2.34
C PHE A 38 7.86 7.32 0.95
N ILE A 39 7.65 6.27 0.16
CA ILE A 39 8.01 6.18 -1.26
C ILE A 39 6.72 5.89 -2.01
N ARG A 40 6.20 6.88 -2.73
CA ARG A 40 4.97 6.76 -3.53
C ARG A 40 5.28 6.54 -4.99
N LEU A 41 4.85 5.40 -5.53
CA LEU A 41 5.04 5.02 -6.92
C LEU A 41 3.82 5.39 -7.78
N GLY A 42 4.06 5.78 -9.02
CA GLY A 42 3.02 5.98 -10.02
C GLY A 42 2.65 4.68 -10.72
N GLY A 43 1.42 4.63 -11.23
CA GLY A 43 0.84 3.47 -11.88
C GLY A 43 -0.14 2.72 -10.98
N CYS A 44 -1.38 2.57 -11.45
CA CYS A 44 -2.41 1.76 -10.81
C CYS A 44 -3.40 1.29 -11.87
N ASP A 45 -3.71 0.00 -11.86
CA ASP A 45 -4.67 -0.63 -12.76
C ASP A 45 -5.96 -1.06 -12.03
N VAL A 46 -6.05 -0.80 -10.72
CA VAL A 46 -7.19 -1.21 -9.89
C VAL A 46 -8.44 -0.35 -10.11
N GLY A 47 -8.29 0.96 -10.30
CA GLY A 47 -9.36 1.86 -10.73
C GLY A 47 -10.45 2.13 -9.67
N CYS A 48 -10.10 2.30 -8.39
CA CYS A 48 -11.06 2.58 -7.32
C CYS A 48 -11.79 3.91 -7.54
N ARG A 49 -13.13 3.90 -7.53
CA ARG A 49 -13.95 5.11 -7.74
C ARG A 49 -13.65 6.22 -6.72
N TRP A 50 -13.46 5.86 -5.49
CA TRP A 50 -13.22 6.72 -4.33
C TRP A 50 -11.71 6.96 -4.03
N CYS A 51 -10.81 6.57 -4.94
CA CYS A 51 -9.37 6.75 -4.72
C CYS A 51 -9.03 8.23 -4.50
N ASP A 52 -8.33 8.51 -3.42
CA ASP A 52 -7.81 9.85 -3.04
C ASP A 52 -6.53 10.22 -3.80
N ALA A 53 -5.84 9.22 -4.36
CA ALA A 53 -4.58 9.38 -5.06
C ALA A 53 -4.67 9.11 -6.58
N LYS A 54 -5.77 9.53 -7.24
CA LYS A 54 -5.98 9.32 -8.70
C LYS A 54 -4.86 9.90 -9.57
N TYR A 55 -4.16 10.92 -9.09
CA TYR A 55 -3.00 11.50 -9.75
C TYR A 55 -1.87 10.48 -9.96
N THR A 56 -1.79 9.43 -9.14
CA THR A 56 -0.78 8.38 -9.27
C THR A 56 -1.07 7.36 -10.37
N TRP A 57 -2.28 7.31 -10.94
CA TRP A 57 -2.71 6.21 -11.81
C TRP A 57 -1.91 6.11 -13.12
N ASN A 58 -1.54 7.25 -13.69
CA ASN A 58 -0.80 7.28 -14.94
C ASN A 58 0.72 7.34 -14.70
N PRO A 59 1.45 6.23 -14.84
CA PRO A 59 2.88 6.21 -14.58
C PRO A 59 3.70 7.04 -15.58
N LYS A 60 3.15 7.35 -16.76
CA LYS A 60 3.81 8.16 -17.78
C LYS A 60 4.03 9.62 -17.37
N LEU A 61 3.32 10.08 -16.34
CA LEU A 61 3.49 11.41 -15.77
C LEU A 61 4.75 11.51 -14.88
N TYR A 62 5.32 10.36 -14.50
CA TYR A 62 6.43 10.26 -13.57
C TYR A 62 7.62 9.58 -14.24
N PRO A 63 8.64 10.31 -14.67
CA PRO A 63 9.82 9.72 -15.28
C PRO A 63 10.48 8.71 -14.34
N PRO A 64 10.98 7.57 -14.89
CA PRO A 64 11.66 6.57 -14.08
C PRO A 64 12.85 7.16 -13.33
N THR A 65 12.81 7.09 -12.00
CA THR A 65 13.85 7.55 -11.09
C THR A 65 14.73 6.36 -10.69
N ASP A 66 16.04 6.55 -10.69
CA ASP A 66 16.99 5.53 -10.25
C ASP A 66 16.79 5.24 -8.75
N ILE A 67 16.72 3.95 -8.37
CA ILE A 67 16.53 3.56 -6.97
C ILE A 67 17.68 3.99 -6.07
N SER A 68 18.90 4.15 -6.59
CA SER A 68 20.03 4.65 -5.81
C SER A 68 19.78 6.06 -5.27
N GLU A 69 19.11 6.89 -6.05
CA GLU A 69 18.71 8.24 -5.63
C GLU A 69 17.65 8.20 -4.55
N VAL A 70 16.63 7.31 -4.69
CA VAL A 70 15.58 7.10 -3.69
C VAL A 70 16.18 6.61 -2.38
N VAL A 71 17.07 5.61 -2.45
CA VAL A 71 17.77 5.06 -1.26
C VAL A 71 18.61 6.14 -0.59
N ARG A 72 19.36 6.93 -1.34
CA ARG A 72 20.16 8.04 -0.80
C ARG A 72 19.29 9.04 -0.01
N ARG A 73 18.13 9.43 -0.53
CA ARG A 73 17.20 10.33 0.16
C ARG A 73 16.61 9.67 1.40
N ALA A 74 16.14 8.44 1.30
CA ALA A 74 15.56 7.69 2.42
C ALA A 74 16.56 7.51 3.57
N THR A 75 17.84 7.31 3.26
CA THR A 75 18.89 7.12 4.28
C THR A 75 19.47 8.44 4.83
N SER A 76 19.11 9.57 4.24
CA SER A 76 19.53 10.90 4.73
C SER A 76 18.71 11.43 5.90
N CYS A 77 17.61 10.75 6.27
CA CYS A 77 16.76 11.12 7.40
C CYS A 77 16.84 10.07 8.53
N GLN A 78 16.20 10.36 9.67
CA GLN A 78 16.20 9.48 10.84
C GLN A 78 15.09 8.40 10.80
N ALA A 79 14.53 8.11 9.62
CA ALA A 79 13.51 7.07 9.48
C ALA A 79 14.11 5.69 9.79
N GLN A 80 13.38 4.92 10.58
CA GLN A 80 13.69 3.51 10.85
C GLN A 80 12.84 2.57 9.99
N ALA A 81 11.79 3.08 9.38
CA ALA A 81 10.87 2.36 8.52
C ALA A 81 10.63 3.11 7.22
N ILE A 82 10.48 2.36 6.14
CA ILE A 82 10.10 2.83 4.81
C ILE A 82 8.71 2.30 4.52
N VAL A 83 7.80 3.16 4.08
CA VAL A 83 6.48 2.78 3.58
C VAL A 83 6.49 2.90 2.06
N ILE A 84 6.43 1.77 1.38
CA ILE A 84 6.26 1.73 -0.09
C ILE A 84 4.77 1.69 -0.37
N THR A 85 4.31 2.70 -1.08
CA THR A 85 2.90 2.94 -1.40
C THR A 85 2.77 3.53 -2.81
N GLY A 86 1.61 4.05 -3.17
CA GLY A 86 1.44 4.80 -4.41
C GLY A 86 0.11 4.57 -5.08
N GLY A 87 0.13 4.24 -6.38
CA GLY A 87 -0.96 3.56 -7.07
C GLY A 87 -1.05 2.11 -6.60
N GLU A 88 -0.48 1.18 -7.37
CA GLU A 88 -0.27 -0.20 -6.91
C GLU A 88 1.22 -0.55 -7.02
N PRO A 89 1.94 -0.61 -5.89
CA PRO A 89 3.39 -0.83 -5.91
C PRO A 89 3.81 -2.17 -6.51
N LEU A 90 3.00 -3.22 -6.34
CA LEU A 90 3.30 -4.57 -6.85
C LEU A 90 3.21 -4.69 -8.38
N LEU A 91 2.80 -3.63 -9.09
CA LEU A 91 2.99 -3.54 -10.55
C LEU A 91 4.47 -3.60 -10.96
N TYR A 92 5.39 -3.39 -10.02
CA TYR A 92 6.83 -3.24 -10.30
C TYR A 92 7.66 -4.29 -9.57
N PRO A 93 8.83 -4.67 -10.13
CA PRO A 93 9.79 -5.52 -9.45
C PRO A 93 10.49 -4.74 -8.34
N LEU A 94 10.00 -4.85 -7.11
CA LEU A 94 10.50 -4.13 -5.92
C LEU A 94 11.75 -4.78 -5.28
N GLY A 95 12.18 -5.94 -5.77
CA GLY A 95 13.34 -6.65 -5.22
C GLY A 95 14.60 -5.79 -5.09
N PRO A 96 15.04 -5.09 -6.14
CA PRO A 96 16.23 -4.23 -6.08
C PRO A 96 16.12 -3.11 -5.05
N LEU A 97 14.97 -2.39 -5.01
CA LEU A 97 14.73 -1.30 -4.05
C LEU A 97 14.73 -1.82 -2.61
N THR A 98 13.94 -2.86 -2.35
CA THR A 98 13.81 -3.40 -0.99
C THR A 98 15.10 -4.00 -0.47
N SER A 99 15.89 -4.68 -1.33
CA SER A 99 17.21 -5.21 -0.96
C SER A 99 18.18 -4.10 -0.60
N ALA A 100 18.23 -3.02 -1.39
CA ALA A 100 19.10 -1.89 -1.11
C ALA A 100 18.73 -1.22 0.22
N LEU A 101 17.44 -0.95 0.48
CA LEU A 101 16.98 -0.35 1.73
C LEU A 101 17.25 -1.24 2.95
N LYS A 102 17.05 -2.57 2.83
CA LYS A 102 17.37 -3.53 3.90
C LYS A 102 18.87 -3.59 4.18
N GLY A 103 19.71 -3.40 3.18
CA GLY A 103 21.17 -3.28 3.35
C GLY A 103 21.59 -2.11 4.27
N HIS A 104 20.73 -1.12 4.44
CA HIS A 104 20.90 -0.02 5.41
C HIS A 104 20.21 -0.25 6.77
N GLY A 105 19.70 -1.46 7.02
CA GLY A 105 19.05 -1.81 8.29
C GLY A 105 17.62 -1.26 8.45
N LEU A 106 17.01 -0.75 7.39
CA LEU A 106 15.67 -0.18 7.40
C LEU A 106 14.60 -1.28 7.36
N LYS A 107 13.51 -1.09 8.09
CA LYS A 107 12.30 -1.92 7.97
C LYS A 107 11.48 -1.46 6.78
N ILE A 108 10.94 -2.41 6.02
CA ILE A 108 10.18 -2.14 4.80
C ILE A 108 8.72 -2.53 5.00
N PHE A 109 7.83 -1.56 4.88
CA PHE A 109 6.39 -1.72 4.96
C PHE A 109 5.80 -1.52 3.56
N LEU A 110 4.79 -2.32 3.23
CA LEU A 110 4.10 -2.27 1.95
C LEU A 110 2.62 -1.96 2.17
N GLU A 111 2.11 -0.98 1.44
CA GLU A 111 0.67 -0.71 1.26
C GLU A 111 0.27 -1.21 -0.13
N THR A 112 -0.63 -2.18 -0.21
CA THR A 112 -1.02 -2.79 -1.50
C THR A 112 -2.47 -3.29 -1.51
N SER A 113 -3.07 -3.32 -2.69
CA SER A 113 -4.32 -4.04 -2.91
C SER A 113 -4.15 -5.57 -2.90
N GLY A 114 -2.91 -6.07 -3.07
CA GLY A 114 -2.60 -7.49 -3.16
C GLY A 114 -3.02 -8.15 -4.47
N SER A 115 -3.40 -7.38 -5.48
CA SER A 115 -3.91 -7.88 -6.76
C SER A 115 -2.82 -8.36 -7.74
N HIS A 116 -1.55 -8.16 -7.37
CA HIS A 116 -0.38 -8.56 -8.17
C HIS A 116 0.56 -9.48 -7.37
N PRO A 117 1.38 -10.30 -8.07
CA PRO A 117 2.38 -11.15 -7.42
C PRO A 117 3.37 -10.33 -6.59
N PHE A 118 3.74 -10.85 -5.44
CA PHE A 118 4.71 -10.20 -4.59
C PHE A 118 6.12 -10.24 -5.18
N SER A 119 6.78 -9.10 -5.16
CA SER A 119 8.19 -8.97 -5.52
C SER A 119 8.90 -8.08 -4.49
N GLY A 120 9.98 -8.56 -3.89
CA GLY A 120 10.73 -7.85 -2.86
C GLY A 120 10.54 -8.40 -1.45
N TYR A 121 11.15 -7.71 -0.49
CA TYR A 121 11.22 -8.13 0.92
C TYR A 121 10.52 -7.12 1.80
N PHE A 122 9.51 -7.56 2.57
CA PHE A 122 8.70 -6.70 3.42
C PHE A 122 8.69 -7.23 4.85
N ASP A 123 8.87 -6.34 5.82
CA ASP A 123 8.75 -6.63 7.24
C ASP A 123 7.31 -6.45 7.73
N TRP A 124 6.51 -5.67 7.00
CA TRP A 124 5.09 -5.45 7.25
C TRP A 124 4.33 -5.29 5.94
N VAL A 125 3.20 -5.95 5.83
CA VAL A 125 2.30 -5.84 4.67
C VAL A 125 0.93 -5.42 5.16
N CYS A 126 0.51 -4.23 4.76
CA CYS A 126 -0.86 -3.76 4.86
C CYS A 126 -1.60 -4.14 3.57
N LEU A 127 -2.49 -5.11 3.68
CA LEU A 127 -3.36 -5.54 2.61
C LEU A 127 -4.65 -4.72 2.63
N SER A 128 -4.90 -3.97 1.57
CA SER A 128 -6.14 -3.21 1.40
C SER A 128 -6.93 -3.72 0.19
N PRO A 129 -7.75 -4.78 0.35
CA PRO A 129 -8.42 -5.47 -0.75
C PRO A 129 -9.38 -4.56 -1.50
N LYS A 130 -9.51 -4.79 -2.80
CA LYS A 130 -10.40 -4.02 -3.68
C LYS A 130 -11.33 -4.97 -4.43
N ARG A 131 -12.63 -4.63 -4.48
CA ARG A 131 -13.64 -5.48 -5.16
C ARG A 131 -13.43 -5.59 -6.65
N GLN A 132 -12.93 -4.51 -7.27
CA GLN A 132 -12.74 -4.42 -8.72
C GLN A 132 -11.62 -5.35 -9.20
N GLN A 133 -10.60 -5.54 -8.36
CA GLN A 133 -9.46 -6.39 -8.61
C GLN A 133 -9.05 -7.07 -7.28
N PRO A 134 -9.68 -8.22 -6.96
CA PRO A 134 -9.46 -8.90 -5.69
C PRO A 134 -8.00 -9.31 -5.48
N PRO A 135 -7.56 -9.42 -4.21
CA PRO A 135 -6.23 -9.90 -3.88
C PRO A 135 -5.95 -11.31 -4.41
N LEU A 136 -4.72 -11.57 -4.75
CA LEU A 136 -4.25 -12.94 -4.97
C LEU A 136 -4.22 -13.71 -3.65
N PRO A 137 -4.40 -15.05 -3.66
CA PRO A 137 -4.39 -15.86 -2.42
C PRO A 137 -3.15 -15.65 -1.55
N GLU A 138 -1.97 -15.45 -2.17
CA GLU A 138 -0.73 -15.22 -1.42
C GLU A 138 -0.75 -13.93 -0.61
N ALA A 139 -1.54 -12.92 -0.99
CA ALA A 139 -1.62 -11.66 -0.29
C ALA A 139 -2.21 -11.82 1.11
N PHE A 140 -3.18 -12.71 1.28
CA PHE A 140 -3.81 -12.98 2.56
C PHE A 140 -2.86 -13.61 3.57
N TRP A 141 -1.99 -14.54 3.13
CA TRP A 141 -1.03 -15.20 4.05
C TRP A 141 0.14 -14.28 4.41
N ARG A 142 0.44 -13.30 3.56
CA ARG A 142 1.50 -12.31 3.80
C ARG A 142 1.04 -11.10 4.59
N ALA A 143 -0.27 -10.92 4.73
CA ALA A 143 -0.84 -9.77 5.42
C ALA A 143 -0.51 -9.78 6.92
N HIS A 144 0.11 -8.72 7.40
CA HIS A 144 0.27 -8.41 8.82
C HIS A 144 -0.86 -7.51 9.31
N GLU A 145 -1.46 -6.78 8.36
CA GLU A 145 -2.57 -5.89 8.56
C GLU A 145 -3.54 -6.00 7.38
N LEU A 146 -4.82 -6.09 7.68
CA LEU A 146 -5.92 -6.03 6.72
C LEU A 146 -6.68 -4.73 6.97
N LYS A 147 -6.65 -3.81 6.00
CA LYS A 147 -7.31 -2.51 6.07
C LYS A 147 -8.40 -2.43 5.00
N VAL A 148 -9.65 -2.57 5.41
CA VAL A 148 -10.79 -2.54 4.48
C VAL A 148 -11.43 -1.17 4.48
N ILE A 149 -11.56 -0.57 3.29
CA ILE A 149 -12.27 0.69 3.10
C ILE A 149 -13.78 0.39 3.09
N VAL A 150 -14.51 1.10 3.93
CA VAL A 150 -15.96 0.97 4.08
C VAL A 150 -16.63 2.25 3.56
N GLU A 151 -17.39 2.12 2.49
CA GLU A 151 -18.18 3.20 1.87
C GLU A 151 -19.68 3.07 2.23
N ARG A 152 -20.13 1.85 2.56
CA ARG A 152 -21.52 1.51 2.86
C ARG A 152 -21.59 0.24 3.70
N GLU A 153 -22.70 0.02 4.36
CA GLU A 153 -22.95 -1.14 5.24
C GLU A 153 -22.59 -2.50 4.59
N ALA A 154 -22.90 -2.69 3.31
CA ALA A 154 -22.53 -3.91 2.57
C ALA A 154 -21.03 -4.17 2.48
N ASP A 155 -20.19 -3.20 2.80
CA ASP A 155 -18.73 -3.38 2.83
C ASP A 155 -18.25 -4.02 4.13
N LEU A 156 -19.05 -4.02 5.20
CA LEU A 156 -18.76 -4.75 6.43
C LEU A 156 -18.73 -6.27 6.16
N GLN A 157 -19.71 -6.80 5.45
CA GLN A 157 -19.70 -8.21 5.04
C GLN A 157 -18.52 -8.54 4.09
N TRP A 158 -18.07 -7.58 3.29
CA TRP A 158 -16.87 -7.74 2.49
C TRP A 158 -15.62 -7.79 3.37
N ALA A 159 -15.57 -6.96 4.41
CA ALA A 159 -14.48 -6.97 5.38
C ALA A 159 -14.40 -8.31 6.12
N GLU A 160 -15.51 -8.83 6.60
CA GLU A 160 -15.60 -10.14 7.28
C GLU A 160 -15.06 -11.26 6.39
N ARG A 161 -15.53 -11.36 5.13
CA ARG A 161 -15.04 -12.38 4.19
C ARG A 161 -13.55 -12.29 3.89
N ASN A 162 -12.95 -11.11 3.92
CA ASN A 162 -11.51 -10.94 3.76
C ASN A 162 -10.78 -11.29 5.08
N ALA A 163 -11.37 -10.97 6.23
CA ALA A 163 -10.81 -11.28 7.54
C ALA A 163 -10.72 -12.79 7.79
N GLU A 164 -11.65 -13.58 7.26
CA GLU A 164 -11.61 -15.04 7.33
C GLU A 164 -10.42 -15.67 6.59
N GLN A 165 -9.80 -14.95 5.65
CA GLN A 165 -8.71 -15.45 4.80
C GLN A 165 -7.31 -15.09 5.34
N VAL A 166 -7.19 -14.16 6.27
CA VAL A 166 -5.89 -13.76 6.85
C VAL A 166 -5.52 -14.60 8.07
N GLY A 167 -4.24 -14.57 8.44
CA GLY A 167 -3.75 -15.27 9.64
C GLY A 167 -4.30 -14.64 10.94
N ARG A 168 -4.39 -15.44 12.01
CA ARG A 168 -4.91 -15.00 13.33
C ARG A 168 -4.18 -13.82 13.96
N GLU A 169 -2.91 -13.64 13.62
CA GLU A 169 -2.09 -12.52 14.10
C GLU A 169 -2.25 -11.25 13.28
N CYS A 170 -2.95 -11.32 12.13
CA CYS A 170 -3.20 -10.18 11.26
C CYS A 170 -4.07 -9.14 11.99
N LYS A 171 -3.66 -7.89 11.95
CA LYS A 171 -4.41 -6.78 12.56
C LYS A 171 -5.52 -6.37 11.59
N LEU A 172 -6.74 -6.21 12.12
CA LEU A 172 -7.92 -5.90 11.32
C LEU A 172 -8.30 -4.43 11.53
N PHE A 173 -8.46 -3.69 10.43
CA PHE A 173 -8.87 -2.29 10.44
C PHE A 173 -10.01 -2.07 9.45
N LEU A 174 -11.04 -1.36 9.91
CA LEU A 174 -12.04 -0.73 9.07
C LEU A 174 -11.68 0.74 8.93
N GLN A 175 -11.63 1.22 7.70
CA GLN A 175 -11.39 2.62 7.42
C GLN A 175 -12.57 3.18 6.63
N PRO A 176 -13.31 4.16 7.18
CA PRO A 176 -14.40 4.78 6.43
C PRO A 176 -13.85 5.48 5.20
N GLU A 177 -14.56 5.41 4.09
CA GLU A 177 -14.29 6.27 2.95
C GLU A 177 -14.56 7.72 3.37
N TRP A 178 -13.67 8.63 2.97
CA TRP A 178 -13.63 10.00 3.50
C TRP A 178 -14.93 10.77 3.35
N SER A 179 -15.61 10.68 2.20
CA SER A 179 -16.80 11.47 1.90
C SER A 179 -18.05 11.04 2.70
N VAL A 180 -18.03 9.86 3.28
CA VAL A 180 -19.12 9.26 4.08
C VAL A 180 -18.67 8.88 5.49
N SER A 181 -17.51 9.40 5.94
CA SER A 181 -16.86 8.97 7.18
C SER A 181 -17.73 9.18 8.42
N GLU A 182 -18.48 10.28 8.52
CA GLU A 182 -19.36 10.55 9.66
C GLU A 182 -20.49 9.53 9.75
N GLU A 183 -21.13 9.20 8.62
CA GLU A 183 -22.22 8.23 8.56
C GLU A 183 -21.74 6.81 8.85
N ILE A 184 -20.64 6.40 8.21
CA ILE A 184 -20.10 5.05 8.35
C ILE A 184 -19.52 4.81 9.76
N CYS A 185 -18.85 5.80 10.37
CA CYS A 185 -18.35 5.64 11.73
C CYS A 185 -19.48 5.36 12.74
N LEU A 186 -20.66 5.89 12.53
CA LEU A 186 -21.80 5.61 13.40
C LEU A 186 -22.30 4.16 13.32
N LEU A 187 -22.14 3.50 12.17
CA LEU A 187 -22.62 2.12 11.99
C LEU A 187 -21.89 1.12 12.89
N TYR A 188 -20.59 1.29 13.10
CA TYR A 188 -19.81 0.35 13.93
C TYR A 188 -19.38 0.90 15.28
N THR A 189 -19.82 2.10 15.65
CA THR A 189 -19.69 2.64 17.00
C THR A 189 -20.99 2.56 17.80
N SER A 190 -22.16 2.52 17.13
CA SER A 190 -23.46 2.38 17.79
C SER A 190 -23.67 0.99 18.41
N ASP A 191 -23.20 -0.09 17.76
CA ASP A 191 -23.35 -1.45 18.28
C ASP A 191 -22.59 -1.68 19.61
N ALA A 192 -21.50 -0.92 19.84
CA ALA A 192 -20.75 -1.01 21.10
C ALA A 192 -21.46 -0.34 22.30
N ALA A 193 -22.47 0.49 22.06
CA ALA A 193 -23.22 1.19 23.11
C ALA A 193 -24.46 0.39 23.59
N ASP A 194 -24.95 -0.54 22.77
CA ASP A 194 -26.14 -1.35 23.12
C ASP A 194 -25.79 -2.63 23.90
N ASP A 195 -24.50 -2.99 24.02
CA ASP A 195 -24.00 -4.14 24.79
C ASP A 195 -23.57 -3.80 26.25
N MET A 196 -23.86 -2.58 26.72
CA MET A 196 -23.69 -2.13 28.11
C MET A 196 -25.06 -1.92 28.77
#